data_711a2e8b78a79b2c2b8dc9f7f6b7d6ba
#
_entry.id   711a2e8b78a79b2c2b8dc9f7f6b7d6ba
#
_cell.length_a   1.000
_cell.length_b   1.000
_cell.length_c   1.000
_cell.angle_alpha   90.00
_cell.angle_beta   90.00
_cell.angle_gamma   90.00
#
_symmetry.space_group_name_H-M   'P 1'
#
loop_
_entity.id
_entity.type
_entity.pdbx_description
1 polymer ?
#
loop_
_entity_poly.entity_id
_entity_poly.type
_entity_poly.pdbx_seq_one_letter_code
_entity_poly.pdbx_strand_id
1 'polypeptide(L)'
;MDAIVFGATGFIGRSLVAELLTRGQRVAAVVRNDTLTSWLASQGVDTAGLVSVTGDITQPLSGLPEVRDVYNTAARFAFGLGVQEARATNVTGALNVLEWAATLPGLRRLVHISGYRVSATDGHPDYAELGAYEASKMEGDLAVRARARELQVPLTIVNPSTVIGPGQYIGLATLVEDLWSGRLRALPGGPDTFLPIVTIDYLVKFLAEVPASPAGEHYWVLDDNTALLPELIRAIADHTGVPSPRRSVPVGLLRRLPRKLTGAHPETLSFLSADCYPTVSARALAASAGLEMPPAADALRAWADELVAARFGAASPWMSPYGFHTVAGSRTWVTGERHQPDHVLLHGLPMNADLWAPLAARLPGPILAPDLPGLGRSATTTQPVETWLADLLSPVRTRPVLVAHSMACGPAVRFAVDHPDRISRLVLVSPSFLQAPAPRLARSRLAIPMMRRMSAARLAHTLGVPEGPEVRSTAADLRRSGVARRVATAVRTDLAGHHRSRALLDRVSVPVQIIVGSTDPLVAAVDHPATEIAGAGHYPQLTHPAQVARHLGAASASIGE
;
A
#
# COMPACT_ATOMS: atom_id res chain seq x y z
N MET A 1 -16.90 -15.44 -27.86
CA MET A 1 -16.03 -14.85 -26.83
C MET A 1 -14.67 -15.51 -26.92
N ASP A 2 -13.57 -14.83 -26.53
CA ASP A 2 -12.24 -15.44 -26.58
C ASP A 2 -11.96 -16.20 -25.29
N ALA A 3 -12.25 -15.59 -24.15
CA ALA A 3 -11.98 -16.15 -22.84
C ALA A 3 -13.13 -15.94 -21.85
N ILE A 4 -13.18 -16.79 -20.82
CA ILE A 4 -14.01 -16.62 -19.63
C ILE A 4 -13.16 -16.72 -18.38
N VAL A 5 -13.40 -15.86 -17.38
CA VAL A 5 -12.67 -15.84 -16.11
C VAL A 5 -13.65 -16.06 -14.96
N PHE A 6 -13.51 -17.16 -14.25
CA PHE A 6 -14.16 -17.43 -12.98
C PHE A 6 -13.32 -16.84 -11.84
N GLY A 7 -13.97 -16.23 -10.86
CA GLY A 7 -13.29 -15.49 -9.81
C GLY A 7 -12.80 -14.10 -10.27
N ALA A 8 -13.43 -13.53 -11.29
CA ALA A 8 -13.05 -12.29 -11.96
C ALA A 8 -12.99 -11.04 -11.05
N THR A 9 -13.65 -11.04 -9.89
CA THR A 9 -13.57 -9.95 -8.89
C THR A 9 -12.46 -10.14 -7.86
N GLY A 10 -11.82 -11.32 -7.83
CA GLY A 10 -10.69 -11.63 -6.96
C GLY A 10 -9.40 -10.93 -7.41
N PHE A 11 -8.38 -10.93 -6.54
CA PHE A 11 -7.11 -10.25 -6.79
C PHE A 11 -6.44 -10.68 -8.11
N ILE A 12 -6.26 -12.00 -8.33
CA ILE A 12 -5.68 -12.51 -9.58
C ILE A 12 -6.66 -12.33 -10.74
N GLY A 13 -7.95 -12.67 -10.53
CA GLY A 13 -8.95 -12.67 -11.59
C GLY A 13 -9.19 -11.29 -12.21
N ARG A 14 -9.35 -10.23 -11.39
CA ARG A 14 -9.55 -8.88 -11.93
C ARG A 14 -8.35 -8.37 -12.72
N SER A 15 -7.13 -8.68 -12.24
CA SER A 15 -5.91 -8.29 -12.93
C SER A 15 -5.72 -9.08 -14.23
N LEU A 16 -6.12 -10.36 -14.26
CA LEU A 16 -6.12 -11.16 -15.48
C LEU A 16 -7.15 -10.64 -16.50
N VAL A 17 -8.36 -10.28 -16.06
CA VAL A 17 -9.36 -9.66 -16.95
C VAL A 17 -8.80 -8.37 -17.56
N ALA A 18 -8.15 -7.53 -16.76
CA ALA A 18 -7.51 -6.30 -17.24
C ALA A 18 -6.43 -6.58 -18.31
N GLU A 19 -5.56 -7.57 -18.08
CA GLU A 19 -4.52 -7.97 -19.03
C GLU A 19 -5.13 -8.50 -20.34
N LEU A 20 -6.13 -9.40 -20.27
CA LEU A 20 -6.77 -9.96 -21.46
C LEU A 20 -7.50 -8.89 -22.30
N LEU A 21 -8.20 -7.96 -21.65
CA LEU A 21 -8.83 -6.81 -22.33
C LEU A 21 -7.77 -5.89 -22.99
N THR A 22 -6.67 -5.60 -22.30
CA THR A 22 -5.56 -4.81 -22.85
C THR A 22 -4.94 -5.47 -24.08
N ARG A 23 -4.96 -6.79 -24.16
CA ARG A 23 -4.55 -7.57 -25.35
C ARG A 23 -5.63 -7.61 -26.45
N GLY A 24 -6.74 -6.89 -26.30
CA GLY A 24 -7.82 -6.83 -27.28
C GLY A 24 -8.73 -8.06 -27.31
N GLN A 25 -8.68 -8.94 -26.29
CA GLN A 25 -9.56 -10.12 -26.21
C GLN A 25 -10.95 -9.71 -25.72
N ARG A 26 -11.98 -10.43 -26.18
CA ARG A 26 -13.34 -10.34 -25.64
C ARG A 26 -13.50 -11.32 -24.49
N VAL A 27 -13.73 -10.80 -23.28
CA VAL A 27 -13.69 -11.55 -22.03
C VAL A 27 -15.06 -11.61 -21.38
N ALA A 28 -15.52 -12.81 -21.04
CA ALA A 28 -16.64 -13.03 -20.14
C ALA A 28 -16.10 -13.10 -18.69
N ALA A 29 -16.60 -12.25 -17.83
CA ALA A 29 -16.24 -12.25 -16.40
C ALA A 29 -17.39 -12.83 -15.58
N VAL A 30 -17.17 -13.96 -14.91
CA VAL A 30 -18.19 -14.53 -14.01
C VAL A 30 -18.08 -13.84 -12.65
N VAL A 31 -19.13 -13.12 -12.29
CA VAL A 31 -19.20 -12.28 -11.09
C VAL A 31 -20.45 -12.61 -10.27
N ARG A 32 -20.36 -12.47 -8.94
CA ARG A 32 -21.53 -12.52 -8.05
C ARG A 32 -22.15 -11.13 -7.86
N ASN A 33 -21.30 -10.12 -7.84
CA ASN A 33 -21.67 -8.69 -7.79
C ASN A 33 -20.75 -7.94 -8.74
N ASP A 34 -21.27 -6.98 -9.51
CA ASP A 34 -20.45 -6.24 -10.47
C ASP A 34 -19.71 -5.07 -9.82
N THR A 35 -18.59 -5.40 -9.17
CA THR A 35 -17.60 -4.41 -8.72
C THR A 35 -16.41 -4.33 -9.69
N LEU A 36 -16.37 -5.19 -10.71
CA LEU A 36 -15.25 -5.32 -11.63
C LEU A 36 -15.16 -4.15 -12.59
N THR A 37 -16.29 -3.76 -13.19
CA THR A 37 -16.34 -2.66 -14.18
C THR A 37 -15.82 -1.34 -13.60
N SER A 38 -16.24 -1.00 -12.38
CA SER A 38 -15.76 0.21 -11.69
C SER A 38 -14.26 0.15 -11.36
N TRP A 39 -13.77 -1.03 -10.97
CA TRP A 39 -12.35 -1.22 -10.72
C TRP A 39 -11.52 -1.08 -12.02
N LEU A 40 -11.93 -1.73 -13.12
CA LEU A 40 -11.26 -1.61 -14.43
C LEU A 40 -11.21 -0.16 -14.91
N ALA A 41 -12.32 0.57 -14.79
CA ALA A 41 -12.37 1.99 -15.13
C ALA A 41 -11.38 2.82 -14.29
N SER A 42 -11.24 2.51 -12.99
CA SER A 42 -10.26 3.17 -12.11
C SER A 42 -8.80 2.88 -12.50
N GLN A 43 -8.56 1.77 -13.21
CA GLN A 43 -7.24 1.41 -13.77
C GLN A 43 -7.03 1.95 -15.19
N GLY A 44 -8.00 2.65 -15.76
CA GLY A 44 -7.93 3.16 -17.14
C GLY A 44 -8.03 2.08 -18.22
N VAL A 45 -8.59 0.91 -17.90
CA VAL A 45 -8.76 -0.20 -18.85
C VAL A 45 -10.04 -0.01 -19.64
N ASP A 46 -9.94 -0.11 -20.97
CA ASP A 46 -11.12 -0.14 -21.84
C ASP A 46 -11.95 -1.42 -21.61
N THR A 47 -13.22 -1.23 -21.34
CA THR A 47 -14.16 -2.31 -21.02
C THR A 47 -15.06 -2.70 -22.20
N ALA A 48 -14.84 -2.19 -23.40
CA ALA A 48 -15.68 -2.50 -24.58
C ALA A 48 -15.72 -4.00 -24.92
N GLY A 49 -14.65 -4.74 -24.62
CA GLY A 49 -14.55 -6.19 -24.80
C GLY A 49 -15.09 -7.02 -23.63
N LEU A 50 -15.59 -6.41 -22.55
CA LEU A 50 -16.04 -7.10 -21.32
C LEU A 50 -17.52 -7.47 -21.39
N VAL A 51 -17.86 -8.68 -21.00
CA VAL A 51 -19.23 -9.11 -20.69
C VAL A 51 -19.28 -9.67 -19.28
N SER A 52 -19.97 -8.99 -18.38
CA SER A 52 -20.20 -9.50 -17.03
C SER A 52 -21.36 -10.51 -17.03
N VAL A 53 -21.11 -11.70 -16.49
CA VAL A 53 -22.10 -12.77 -16.37
C VAL A 53 -22.27 -13.11 -14.89
N THR A 54 -23.52 -13.12 -14.41
CA THR A 54 -23.79 -13.54 -13.03
C THR A 54 -23.67 -15.04 -12.89
N GLY A 55 -22.87 -15.52 -11.91
CA GLY A 55 -22.71 -16.93 -11.64
C GLY A 55 -21.98 -17.21 -10.33
N ASP A 56 -22.23 -18.40 -9.77
CA ASP A 56 -21.54 -18.93 -8.59
C ASP A 56 -21.05 -20.35 -8.90
N ILE A 57 -19.74 -20.57 -8.81
CA ILE A 57 -19.12 -21.86 -9.11
C ILE A 57 -19.56 -22.97 -8.14
N THR A 58 -20.08 -22.64 -6.97
CA THR A 58 -20.59 -23.62 -6.01
C THR A 58 -21.94 -24.22 -6.43
N GLN A 59 -22.54 -23.70 -7.52
CA GLN A 59 -23.78 -24.14 -8.13
C GLN A 59 -23.53 -24.68 -9.54
N PRO A 60 -24.45 -25.49 -10.12
CA PRO A 60 -24.36 -25.89 -11.51
C PRO A 60 -24.28 -24.69 -12.46
N LEU A 61 -23.33 -24.73 -13.38
CA LEU A 61 -23.08 -23.66 -14.33
C LEU A 61 -23.91 -23.87 -15.61
N SER A 62 -24.68 -22.85 -15.98
CA SER A 62 -25.50 -22.84 -17.19
C SER A 62 -25.65 -21.45 -17.76
N GLY A 63 -26.00 -21.31 -19.04
CA GLY A 63 -26.24 -20.02 -19.69
C GLY A 63 -24.97 -19.15 -19.87
N LEU A 64 -23.80 -19.77 -19.75
CA LEU A 64 -22.52 -19.09 -19.98
C LEU A 64 -22.18 -19.11 -21.49
N PRO A 65 -21.46 -18.08 -22.01
CA PRO A 65 -21.12 -18.02 -23.42
C PRO A 65 -20.08 -19.08 -23.82
N GLU A 66 -20.13 -19.53 -25.06
CA GLU A 66 -19.06 -20.35 -25.63
C GLU A 66 -17.77 -19.56 -25.76
N VAL A 67 -16.67 -20.17 -25.33
CA VAL A 67 -15.32 -19.60 -25.31
C VAL A 67 -14.28 -20.64 -25.70
N ARG A 68 -13.09 -20.17 -26.08
CA ARG A 68 -11.96 -21.07 -26.35
C ARG A 68 -11.09 -21.30 -25.11
N ASP A 69 -10.96 -20.28 -24.27
CA ASP A 69 -10.10 -20.31 -23.09
C ASP A 69 -10.90 -20.10 -21.82
N VAL A 70 -10.71 -20.98 -20.86
CA VAL A 70 -11.36 -20.94 -19.56
C VAL A 70 -10.30 -20.73 -18.48
N TYR A 71 -10.45 -19.70 -17.66
CA TYR A 71 -9.57 -19.45 -16.52
C TYR A 71 -10.35 -19.60 -15.22
N ASN A 72 -9.94 -20.56 -14.39
CA ASN A 72 -10.47 -20.71 -13.05
C ASN A 72 -9.51 -20.11 -12.02
N THR A 73 -9.73 -18.85 -11.67
CA THR A 73 -9.03 -18.15 -10.61
C THR A 73 -9.82 -18.10 -9.31
N ALA A 74 -11.02 -18.72 -9.30
CA ALA A 74 -11.90 -18.71 -8.14
C ALA A 74 -11.34 -19.60 -7.04
N ALA A 75 -11.18 -19.03 -5.85
CA ALA A 75 -10.83 -19.73 -4.64
C ALA A 75 -11.39 -18.99 -3.43
N ARG A 76 -11.67 -19.72 -2.35
CA ARG A 76 -11.98 -19.12 -1.06
C ARG A 76 -10.72 -19.13 -0.21
N PHE A 77 -10.11 -17.96 -0.03
CA PHE A 77 -8.96 -17.75 0.86
C PHE A 77 -9.39 -16.90 2.04
N ALA A 78 -9.39 -17.47 3.24
CA ALA A 78 -9.49 -16.75 4.50
C ALA A 78 -8.92 -17.64 5.63
N PHE A 79 -8.34 -17.01 6.64
CA PHE A 79 -7.90 -17.76 7.82
C PHE A 79 -9.10 -18.16 8.69
N GLY A 80 -9.11 -19.42 9.15
CA GLY A 80 -10.18 -19.97 9.99
C GLY A 80 -11.45 -20.36 9.24
N LEU A 81 -11.34 -20.63 7.93
CA LEU A 81 -12.44 -21.22 7.14
C LEU A 81 -12.92 -22.55 7.74
N GLY A 82 -14.24 -22.80 7.68
CA GLY A 82 -14.78 -24.13 7.90
C GLY A 82 -14.40 -25.08 6.75
N VAL A 83 -14.14 -26.34 7.05
CA VAL A 83 -13.77 -27.37 6.05
C VAL A 83 -14.82 -27.46 4.93
N GLN A 84 -16.11 -27.48 5.27
CA GLN A 84 -17.19 -27.58 4.28
C GLN A 84 -17.24 -26.35 3.35
N GLU A 85 -17.05 -25.15 3.90
CA GLU A 85 -17.02 -23.90 3.12
C GLU A 85 -15.82 -23.87 2.16
N ALA A 86 -14.65 -24.30 2.63
CA ALA A 86 -13.45 -24.39 1.81
C ALA A 86 -13.63 -25.40 0.66
N ARG A 87 -14.15 -26.60 0.95
CA ARG A 87 -14.41 -27.65 -0.04
C ARG A 87 -15.47 -27.24 -1.07
N ALA A 88 -16.54 -26.56 -0.65
CA ALA A 88 -17.59 -26.10 -1.56
C ALA A 88 -17.03 -25.23 -2.70
N THR A 89 -16.08 -24.34 -2.40
CA THR A 89 -15.47 -23.48 -3.42
C THR A 89 -14.27 -24.15 -4.09
N ASN A 90 -13.31 -24.65 -3.31
CA ASN A 90 -12.01 -25.05 -3.83
C ASN A 90 -12.00 -26.46 -4.45
N VAL A 91 -12.98 -27.31 -4.09
CA VAL A 91 -13.13 -28.66 -4.65
C VAL A 91 -14.35 -28.72 -5.58
N THR A 92 -15.56 -28.62 -5.02
CA THR A 92 -16.81 -28.74 -5.80
C THR A 92 -16.91 -27.66 -6.87
N GLY A 93 -16.61 -26.39 -6.50
CA GLY A 93 -16.63 -25.30 -7.46
C GLY A 93 -15.62 -25.47 -8.59
N ALA A 94 -14.42 -25.98 -8.28
CA ALA A 94 -13.42 -26.25 -9.31
C ALA A 94 -13.85 -27.37 -10.28
N LEU A 95 -14.49 -28.42 -9.75
CA LEU A 95 -15.09 -29.50 -10.57
C LEU A 95 -16.24 -28.99 -11.44
N ASN A 96 -17.14 -28.17 -10.91
CA ASN A 96 -18.23 -27.57 -11.69
C ASN A 96 -17.70 -26.75 -12.88
N VAL A 97 -16.63 -25.98 -12.69
CA VAL A 97 -15.98 -25.25 -13.79
C VAL A 97 -15.39 -26.20 -14.83
N LEU A 98 -14.72 -27.26 -14.40
CA LEU A 98 -14.16 -28.28 -15.30
C LEU A 98 -15.25 -28.98 -16.10
N GLU A 99 -16.33 -29.46 -15.44
CA GLU A 99 -17.42 -30.17 -16.08
C GLU A 99 -18.16 -29.30 -17.09
N TRP A 100 -18.39 -28.03 -16.75
CA TRP A 100 -18.90 -27.05 -17.71
C TRP A 100 -17.95 -26.86 -18.90
N ALA A 101 -16.65 -26.66 -18.63
CA ALA A 101 -15.66 -26.51 -19.69
C ALA A 101 -15.60 -27.72 -20.63
N ALA A 102 -15.81 -28.93 -20.11
CA ALA A 102 -15.88 -30.16 -20.91
C ALA A 102 -17.04 -30.18 -21.91
N THR A 103 -18.08 -29.37 -21.72
CA THR A 103 -19.21 -29.27 -22.67
C THR A 103 -18.91 -28.33 -23.84
N LEU A 104 -17.82 -27.60 -23.86
CA LEU A 104 -17.47 -26.62 -24.87
C LEU A 104 -16.85 -27.29 -26.11
N PRO A 105 -17.47 -27.22 -27.30
CA PRO A 105 -16.97 -27.95 -28.49
C PRO A 105 -15.67 -27.39 -29.04
N GLY A 106 -15.35 -26.14 -28.71
CA GLY A 106 -14.13 -25.44 -29.18
C GLY A 106 -13.13 -25.09 -28.07
N LEU A 107 -13.17 -25.80 -26.94
CA LEU A 107 -12.26 -25.53 -25.82
C LEU A 107 -10.79 -25.76 -26.23
N ARG A 108 -10.00 -24.66 -26.17
CA ARG A 108 -8.56 -24.74 -26.40
C ARG A 108 -7.83 -25.07 -25.11
N ARG A 109 -8.21 -24.43 -23.98
CA ARG A 109 -7.54 -24.60 -22.70
C ARG A 109 -8.44 -24.30 -21.51
N LEU A 110 -8.38 -25.17 -20.49
CA LEU A 110 -8.76 -24.85 -19.13
C LEU A 110 -7.49 -24.56 -18.31
N VAL A 111 -7.33 -23.32 -17.83
CA VAL A 111 -6.24 -22.90 -16.95
C VAL A 111 -6.78 -22.85 -15.52
N HIS A 112 -6.33 -23.76 -14.66
CA HIS A 112 -6.72 -23.81 -13.26
C HIS A 112 -5.63 -23.26 -12.35
N ILE A 113 -5.98 -22.28 -11.52
CA ILE A 113 -5.04 -21.70 -10.54
C ILE A 113 -5.10 -22.50 -9.25
N SER A 114 -4.01 -23.20 -8.96
CA SER A 114 -3.84 -23.98 -7.73
C SER A 114 -2.94 -23.24 -6.73
N GLY A 115 -2.25 -23.95 -5.84
CA GLY A 115 -1.32 -23.38 -4.86
C GLY A 115 0.09 -23.93 -5.08
N TYR A 116 1.12 -23.11 -4.86
CA TYR A 116 2.51 -23.52 -5.08
C TYR A 116 2.97 -24.67 -4.17
N ARG A 117 2.32 -24.85 -3.02
CA ARG A 117 2.60 -25.93 -2.07
C ARG A 117 1.86 -27.23 -2.37
N VAL A 118 0.98 -27.23 -3.37
CA VAL A 118 0.34 -28.47 -3.82
C VAL A 118 1.43 -29.36 -4.40
N SER A 119 1.85 -30.36 -3.63
CA SER A 119 2.82 -31.33 -4.12
C SER A 119 2.17 -32.31 -5.09
N ALA A 120 2.98 -32.88 -5.99
CA ALA A 120 2.53 -33.93 -6.88
C ALA A 120 2.30 -35.30 -6.17
N THR A 121 2.13 -35.30 -4.85
CA THR A 121 1.90 -36.50 -4.06
C THR A 121 0.45 -36.96 -4.19
N ASP A 122 0.26 -38.25 -4.46
CA ASP A 122 -1.05 -38.90 -4.59
C ASP A 122 -1.77 -39.14 -3.23
N GLY A 123 -1.32 -38.47 -2.17
CA GLY A 123 -1.86 -38.61 -0.83
C GLY A 123 -3.10 -37.75 -0.58
N HIS A 124 -4.07 -38.29 0.18
CA HIS A 124 -5.21 -37.49 0.64
C HIS A 124 -4.72 -36.42 1.64
N PRO A 125 -5.10 -35.12 1.43
CA PRO A 125 -4.67 -34.04 2.33
C PRO A 125 -5.29 -34.18 3.72
N ASP A 126 -4.47 -34.04 4.75
CA ASP A 126 -4.95 -34.00 6.14
C ASP A 126 -5.40 -32.57 6.50
N TYR A 127 -6.71 -32.41 6.66
CA TYR A 127 -7.34 -31.14 7.05
C TYR A 127 -6.98 -30.69 8.46
N ALA A 128 -6.65 -31.61 9.35
CA ALA A 128 -6.25 -31.26 10.72
C ALA A 128 -4.82 -30.69 10.77
N GLU A 129 -3.94 -31.19 9.90
CA GLU A 129 -2.54 -30.77 9.82
C GLU A 129 -2.38 -29.50 8.98
N LEU A 130 -2.98 -29.48 7.77
CA LEU A 130 -2.78 -28.42 6.77
C LEU A 130 -3.69 -27.21 6.97
N GLY A 131 -4.83 -27.40 7.66
CA GLY A 131 -5.90 -26.41 7.72
C GLY A 131 -6.83 -26.46 6.49
N ALA A 132 -8.01 -25.84 6.63
CA ALA A 132 -9.08 -25.99 5.65
C ALA A 132 -8.73 -25.46 4.26
N TYR A 133 -8.03 -24.32 4.19
CA TYR A 133 -7.66 -23.72 2.90
C TYR A 133 -6.66 -24.60 2.13
N GLU A 134 -5.52 -24.92 2.73
CA GLU A 134 -4.46 -25.65 2.04
C GLU A 134 -4.90 -27.07 1.67
N ALA A 135 -5.53 -27.78 2.61
CA ALA A 135 -6.06 -29.12 2.35
C ALA A 135 -7.10 -29.12 1.22
N SER A 136 -8.03 -28.16 1.19
CA SER A 136 -9.03 -28.08 0.13
C SER A 136 -8.44 -27.71 -1.24
N LYS A 137 -7.37 -26.91 -1.28
CA LYS A 137 -6.66 -26.62 -2.54
C LYS A 137 -5.95 -27.87 -3.07
N MET A 138 -5.33 -28.67 -2.20
CA MET A 138 -4.72 -29.95 -2.58
C MET A 138 -5.77 -30.96 -3.06
N GLU A 139 -6.87 -31.12 -2.32
CA GLU A 139 -7.97 -32.01 -2.72
C GLU A 139 -8.57 -31.59 -4.06
N GLY A 140 -8.81 -30.27 -4.25
CA GLY A 140 -9.36 -29.73 -5.50
C GLY A 140 -8.43 -29.95 -6.69
N ASP A 141 -7.13 -29.74 -6.51
CA ASP A 141 -6.12 -29.99 -7.55
C ASP A 141 -6.12 -31.47 -7.98
N LEU A 142 -6.07 -32.41 -7.02
CA LEU A 142 -6.13 -33.85 -7.31
C LEU A 142 -7.43 -34.24 -8.02
N ALA A 143 -8.58 -33.74 -7.55
CA ALA A 143 -9.89 -34.03 -8.13
C ALA A 143 -10.01 -33.47 -9.56
N VAL A 144 -9.58 -32.24 -9.80
CA VAL A 144 -9.60 -31.60 -11.13
C VAL A 144 -8.69 -32.35 -12.11
N ARG A 145 -7.49 -32.77 -11.70
CA ARG A 145 -6.58 -33.59 -12.54
C ARG A 145 -7.20 -34.94 -12.93
N ALA A 146 -7.76 -35.65 -11.95
CA ALA A 146 -8.39 -36.95 -12.21
C ALA A 146 -9.56 -36.80 -13.18
N ARG A 147 -10.44 -35.85 -12.91
CA ARG A 147 -11.63 -35.62 -13.71
C ARG A 147 -11.34 -35.09 -15.12
N ALA A 148 -10.31 -34.24 -15.27
CA ALA A 148 -9.86 -33.74 -16.58
C ALA A 148 -9.33 -34.86 -17.48
N ARG A 149 -8.62 -35.86 -16.92
CA ARG A 149 -8.18 -37.04 -17.68
C ARG A 149 -9.37 -37.89 -18.17
N GLU A 150 -10.37 -38.14 -17.30
CA GLU A 150 -11.59 -38.88 -17.64
C GLU A 150 -12.37 -38.20 -18.77
N LEU A 151 -12.50 -36.85 -18.70
CA LEU A 151 -13.27 -36.07 -19.68
C LEU A 151 -12.43 -35.60 -20.87
N GLN A 152 -11.14 -35.92 -20.89
CA GLN A 152 -10.17 -35.46 -21.92
C GLN A 152 -10.11 -33.93 -22.09
N VAL A 153 -10.31 -33.17 -21.00
CA VAL A 153 -10.23 -31.71 -21.00
C VAL A 153 -8.77 -31.28 -21.12
N PRO A 154 -8.43 -30.34 -22.04
CA PRO A 154 -7.09 -29.81 -22.20
C PRO A 154 -6.72 -28.88 -21.02
N LEU A 155 -6.39 -29.48 -19.88
CA LEU A 155 -6.09 -28.81 -18.62
C LEU A 155 -4.63 -28.37 -18.55
N THR A 156 -4.40 -27.18 -18.00
CA THR A 156 -3.10 -26.73 -17.49
C THR A 156 -3.27 -26.17 -16.07
N ILE A 157 -2.42 -26.59 -15.15
CA ILE A 157 -2.44 -26.10 -13.78
C ILE A 157 -1.30 -25.10 -13.59
N VAL A 158 -1.64 -23.95 -13.00
CA VAL A 158 -0.67 -22.92 -12.63
C VAL A 158 -0.65 -22.78 -11.12
N ASN A 159 0.53 -22.91 -10.54
CA ASN A 159 0.83 -22.86 -9.11
C ASN A 159 1.61 -21.57 -8.79
N PRO A 160 0.95 -20.42 -8.65
CA PRO A 160 1.65 -19.20 -8.26
C PRO A 160 2.09 -19.27 -6.81
N SER A 161 3.26 -18.69 -6.52
CA SER A 161 3.73 -18.50 -5.15
C SER A 161 2.96 -17.37 -4.43
N THR A 162 3.54 -16.76 -3.41
CA THR A 162 2.97 -15.59 -2.78
C THR A 162 2.89 -14.42 -3.76
N VAL A 163 1.68 -14.17 -4.26
CA VAL A 163 1.45 -13.09 -5.23
C VAL A 163 1.43 -11.75 -4.52
N ILE A 164 2.31 -10.84 -4.93
CA ILE A 164 2.40 -9.47 -4.39
C ILE A 164 1.99 -8.46 -5.45
N GLY A 165 1.47 -7.32 -5.01
CA GLY A 165 1.07 -6.22 -5.88
C GLY A 165 -0.05 -5.37 -5.29
N PRO A 166 -0.45 -4.28 -5.98
CA PRO A 166 -1.49 -3.37 -5.53
C PRO A 166 -2.82 -4.07 -5.26
N GLY A 167 -3.34 -3.89 -4.04
CA GLY A 167 -4.61 -4.50 -3.63
C GLY A 167 -4.49 -5.87 -2.98
N GLN A 168 -3.28 -6.37 -2.70
CA GLN A 168 -3.06 -7.58 -1.92
C GLN A 168 -2.65 -7.23 -0.49
N TYR A 169 -3.60 -7.40 0.45
CA TYR A 169 -3.43 -6.98 1.85
C TYR A 169 -3.49 -8.15 2.85
N ILE A 170 -3.43 -9.40 2.39
CA ILE A 170 -3.49 -10.61 3.23
C ILE A 170 -2.22 -11.46 3.05
N GLY A 171 -2.02 -12.44 3.91
CA GLY A 171 -0.83 -13.30 3.86
C GLY A 171 0.45 -12.57 4.27
N LEU A 172 1.44 -12.48 3.38
CA LEU A 172 2.70 -11.77 3.64
C LEU A 172 2.47 -10.29 4.03
N ALA A 173 1.45 -9.64 3.47
CA ALA A 173 1.10 -8.26 3.83
C ALA A 173 0.82 -8.08 5.32
N THR A 174 0.19 -9.06 5.97
CA THR A 174 -0.07 -9.01 7.42
C THR A 174 1.24 -9.05 8.22
N LEU A 175 2.23 -9.84 7.79
CA LEU A 175 3.54 -9.88 8.42
C LEU A 175 4.29 -8.54 8.25
N VAL A 176 4.17 -7.93 7.07
CA VAL A 176 4.73 -6.60 6.80
C VAL A 176 4.02 -5.52 7.63
N GLU A 177 2.69 -5.63 7.84
CA GLU A 177 1.94 -4.72 8.72
C GLU A 177 2.40 -4.83 10.17
N ASP A 178 2.65 -6.04 10.66
CA ASP A 178 3.18 -6.26 12.00
C ASP A 178 4.60 -5.70 12.16
N LEU A 179 5.45 -5.87 11.14
CA LEU A 179 6.76 -5.22 11.07
C LEU A 179 6.61 -3.69 11.13
N TRP A 180 5.82 -3.12 10.24
CA TRP A 180 5.58 -1.69 10.11
C TRP A 180 5.04 -1.03 11.38
N SER A 181 4.11 -1.71 12.06
CA SER A 181 3.52 -1.22 13.30
C SER A 181 4.41 -1.41 14.54
N GLY A 182 5.49 -2.21 14.42
CA GLY A 182 6.39 -2.59 15.53
C GLY A 182 5.80 -3.68 16.42
N ARG A 183 4.85 -4.46 15.93
CA ARG A 183 4.28 -5.65 16.61
C ARG A 183 5.12 -6.90 16.38
N LEU A 184 5.83 -7.00 15.26
CA LEU A 184 6.67 -8.15 14.92
C LEU A 184 7.95 -8.17 15.78
N ARG A 185 7.92 -8.90 16.87
CA ARG A 185 9.03 -8.99 17.82
C ARG A 185 10.07 -10.06 17.48
N ALA A 186 9.64 -11.09 16.76
CA ALA A 186 10.46 -12.20 16.28
C ALA A 186 9.92 -12.69 14.96
N LEU A 187 10.80 -13.21 14.09
CA LEU A 187 10.40 -13.81 12.83
C LEU A 187 9.84 -15.22 13.05
N PRO A 188 8.73 -15.58 12.43
CA PRO A 188 8.30 -16.96 12.38
C PRO A 188 9.18 -17.74 11.40
N GLY A 189 9.60 -18.95 11.78
CA GLY A 189 10.42 -19.82 10.93
C GLY A 189 11.87 -19.92 11.35
N GLY A 190 12.67 -20.63 10.54
CA GLY A 190 14.11 -20.78 10.67
C GLY A 190 14.89 -19.82 9.76
N PRO A 191 16.24 -19.89 9.80
CA PRO A 191 17.10 -19.12 8.91
C PRO A 191 16.89 -19.49 7.43
N ASP A 192 16.52 -20.73 7.15
CA ASP A 192 16.36 -21.28 5.80
C ASP A 192 14.90 -21.19 5.28
N THR A 193 14.03 -20.47 5.99
CA THR A 193 12.64 -20.31 5.57
C THR A 193 12.59 -19.58 4.23
N PHE A 194 12.04 -20.25 3.21
CA PHE A 194 11.88 -19.73 1.87
C PHE A 194 10.39 -19.43 1.63
N LEU A 195 10.06 -18.18 1.36
CA LEU A 195 8.73 -17.73 0.99
C LEU A 195 8.82 -17.03 -0.36
N PRO A 196 8.74 -17.81 -1.46
CA PRO A 196 8.89 -17.23 -2.79
C PRO A 196 7.76 -16.27 -3.12
N ILE A 197 8.08 -15.25 -3.89
CA ILE A 197 7.13 -14.25 -4.36
C ILE A 197 7.01 -14.26 -5.88
N VAL A 198 5.90 -13.73 -6.37
CA VAL A 198 5.70 -13.35 -7.77
C VAL A 198 4.85 -12.07 -7.81
N THR A 199 5.15 -11.16 -8.75
CA THR A 199 4.31 -9.97 -8.92
C THR A 199 3.02 -10.32 -9.68
N ILE A 200 1.93 -9.63 -9.34
CA ILE A 200 0.66 -9.82 -10.04
C ILE A 200 0.79 -9.54 -11.55
N ASP A 201 1.53 -8.50 -11.93
CA ASP A 201 1.69 -8.09 -13.33
C ASP A 201 2.42 -9.16 -14.15
N TYR A 202 3.47 -9.78 -13.58
CA TYR A 202 4.15 -10.88 -14.23
C TYR A 202 3.24 -12.11 -14.33
N LEU A 203 2.55 -12.46 -13.24
CA LEU A 203 1.67 -13.62 -13.19
C LEU A 203 0.56 -13.54 -14.24
N VAL A 204 -0.13 -12.40 -14.39
CA VAL A 204 -1.24 -12.30 -15.34
C VAL A 204 -0.78 -12.31 -16.79
N LYS A 205 0.39 -11.72 -17.09
CA LYS A 205 1.03 -11.84 -18.40
C LYS A 205 1.39 -13.30 -18.71
N PHE A 206 1.96 -14.02 -17.73
CA PHE A 206 2.24 -15.44 -17.86
C PHE A 206 0.95 -16.25 -18.10
N LEU A 207 -0.11 -16.01 -17.33
CA LEU A 207 -1.40 -16.71 -17.49
C LEU A 207 -1.99 -16.50 -18.89
N ALA A 208 -1.85 -15.34 -19.48
CA ALA A 208 -2.33 -15.03 -20.82
C ALA A 208 -1.59 -15.82 -21.92
N GLU A 209 -0.36 -16.28 -21.67
CA GLU A 209 0.42 -17.11 -22.60
C GLU A 209 0.08 -18.61 -22.50
N VAL A 210 -0.41 -19.07 -21.34
CA VAL A 210 -0.67 -20.50 -21.08
C VAL A 210 -1.54 -21.18 -22.13
N PRO A 211 -2.62 -20.58 -22.68
CA PRO A 211 -3.43 -21.26 -23.69
C PRO A 211 -2.71 -21.64 -24.99
N ALA A 212 -1.60 -20.95 -25.29
CA ALA A 212 -0.78 -21.25 -26.47
C ALA A 212 0.29 -22.34 -26.22
N SER A 213 0.54 -22.70 -24.95
CA SER A 213 1.50 -23.75 -24.57
C SER A 213 0.92 -25.15 -24.71
N PRO A 214 1.71 -26.24 -24.64
CA PRO A 214 1.21 -27.62 -24.63
C PRO A 214 0.22 -27.87 -23.46
N ALA A 215 -0.79 -28.71 -23.68
CA ALA A 215 -1.71 -29.12 -22.64
C ALA A 215 -1.08 -30.15 -21.68
N GLY A 216 -1.61 -30.22 -20.46
CA GLY A 216 -1.15 -31.18 -19.44
C GLY A 216 0.03 -30.67 -18.60
N GLU A 217 0.53 -29.48 -18.87
CA GLU A 217 1.64 -28.88 -18.12
C GLU A 217 1.22 -28.41 -16.73
N HIS A 218 2.20 -28.44 -15.81
CA HIS A 218 2.09 -27.84 -14.48
C HIS A 218 3.17 -26.78 -14.35
N TYR A 219 2.76 -25.54 -14.08
CA TYR A 219 3.68 -24.42 -13.98
C TYR A 219 3.76 -23.89 -12.56
N TRP A 220 4.93 -23.97 -11.93
CA TRP A 220 5.24 -23.23 -10.71
C TRP A 220 5.77 -21.86 -11.08
N VAL A 221 4.98 -20.82 -10.80
CA VAL A 221 5.29 -19.44 -11.18
C VAL A 221 5.74 -18.67 -9.95
N LEU A 222 7.04 -18.52 -9.81
CA LEU A 222 7.70 -17.85 -8.69
C LEU A 222 9.07 -17.32 -9.11
N ASP A 223 9.59 -16.38 -8.34
CA ASP A 223 10.97 -15.92 -8.51
C ASP A 223 11.90 -16.78 -7.65
N ASP A 224 12.72 -17.61 -8.30
CA ASP A 224 13.74 -18.47 -7.65
C ASP A 224 14.80 -17.65 -6.90
N ASN A 225 14.98 -16.36 -7.25
CA ASN A 225 15.93 -15.45 -6.61
C ASN A 225 15.31 -14.70 -5.43
N THR A 226 14.10 -15.05 -5.01
CA THR A 226 13.50 -14.48 -3.79
C THR A 226 14.44 -14.79 -2.61
N ALA A 227 14.81 -13.75 -1.86
CA ALA A 227 15.63 -13.91 -0.65
C ALA A 227 14.89 -14.73 0.41
N LEU A 228 15.66 -15.41 1.29
CA LEU A 228 15.09 -16.10 2.44
C LEU A 228 14.30 -15.14 3.34
N LEU A 229 13.29 -15.63 4.03
CA LEU A 229 12.38 -14.80 4.80
C LEU A 229 13.07 -13.80 5.75
N PRO A 230 14.16 -14.15 6.48
CA PRO A 230 14.86 -13.19 7.32
C PRO A 230 15.49 -12.03 6.54
N GLU A 231 16.00 -12.29 5.34
CA GLU A 231 16.60 -11.28 4.47
C GLU A 231 15.52 -10.42 3.79
N LEU A 232 14.44 -11.06 3.35
CA LEU A 232 13.27 -10.38 2.78
C LEU A 232 12.67 -9.37 3.79
N ILE A 233 12.46 -9.79 5.03
CA ILE A 233 11.93 -8.90 6.09
C ILE A 233 12.93 -7.80 6.44
N ARG A 234 14.23 -8.09 6.44
CA ARG A 234 15.27 -7.06 6.64
C ARG A 234 15.25 -6.03 5.52
N ALA A 235 15.15 -6.48 4.26
CA ALA A 235 15.08 -5.58 3.11
C ALA A 235 13.87 -4.63 3.18
N ILE A 236 12.70 -5.14 3.59
CA ILE A 236 11.51 -4.30 3.81
C ILE A 236 11.71 -3.35 5.00
N ALA A 237 12.31 -3.82 6.10
CA ALA A 237 12.59 -2.99 7.29
C ALA A 237 13.53 -1.83 6.95
N ASP A 238 14.61 -2.12 6.22
CA ASP A 238 15.59 -1.13 5.79
C ASP A 238 14.97 -0.13 4.79
N HIS A 239 14.13 -0.63 3.87
CA HIS A 239 13.42 0.23 2.91
C HIS A 239 12.45 1.19 3.60
N THR A 240 11.70 0.72 4.59
CA THR A 240 10.69 1.51 5.29
C THR A 240 11.23 2.27 6.51
N GLY A 241 12.49 2.02 6.88
CA GLY A 241 13.16 2.68 8.01
C GLY A 241 12.62 2.24 9.38
N VAL A 242 12.11 1.01 9.49
CA VAL A 242 11.66 0.42 10.76
C VAL A 242 12.67 -0.60 11.28
N PRO A 243 12.73 -0.86 12.61
CA PRO A 243 13.62 -1.88 13.15
C PRO A 243 13.24 -3.29 12.69
N SER A 244 14.22 -4.06 12.18
CA SER A 244 14.04 -5.49 11.88
C SER A 244 14.12 -6.35 13.15
N PRO A 245 13.28 -7.40 13.29
CA PRO A 245 13.43 -8.38 14.35
C PRO A 245 14.78 -9.09 14.28
N ARG A 246 15.43 -9.26 15.44
CA ARG A 246 16.75 -9.91 15.53
C ARG A 246 16.67 -11.40 15.88
N ARG A 247 15.49 -11.89 16.25
CA ARG A 247 15.26 -13.26 16.69
C ARG A 247 14.27 -13.94 15.77
N SER A 248 14.46 -15.24 15.56
CA SER A 248 13.48 -16.10 14.91
C SER A 248 12.95 -17.14 15.92
N VAL A 249 11.74 -17.61 15.69
CA VAL A 249 11.08 -18.63 16.50
C VAL A 249 10.66 -19.77 15.58
N PRO A 250 11.17 -21.01 15.80
CA PRO A 250 10.81 -22.15 14.98
C PRO A 250 9.30 -22.38 14.90
N VAL A 251 8.80 -22.72 13.70
CA VAL A 251 7.37 -22.95 13.44
C VAL A 251 6.77 -23.98 14.41
N GLY A 252 7.51 -25.06 14.70
CA GLY A 252 7.06 -26.09 15.63
C GLY A 252 6.81 -25.58 17.05
N LEU A 253 7.57 -24.58 17.51
CA LEU A 253 7.35 -23.94 18.81
C LEU A 253 6.14 -22.99 18.74
N LEU A 254 6.01 -22.22 17.66
CA LEU A 254 4.87 -21.30 17.47
C LEU A 254 3.53 -22.05 17.43
N ARG A 255 3.48 -23.23 16.81
CA ARG A 255 2.28 -24.08 16.77
C ARG A 255 1.83 -24.57 18.16
N ARG A 256 2.74 -24.66 19.14
CA ARG A 256 2.46 -25.09 20.52
C ARG A 256 2.01 -23.94 21.43
N LEU A 257 2.24 -22.70 21.04
CA LEU A 257 1.90 -21.54 21.86
C LEU A 257 0.46 -21.09 21.60
N PRO A 258 -0.26 -20.62 22.65
CA PRO A 258 -1.60 -20.05 22.47
C PRO A 258 -1.60 -18.86 21.49
N ARG A 259 -2.59 -18.79 20.62
CA ARG A 259 -2.79 -17.69 19.66
C ARG A 259 -2.71 -16.29 20.28
N LYS A 260 -3.23 -16.14 21.52
CA LYS A 260 -3.18 -14.87 22.27
C LYS A 260 -1.75 -14.36 22.52
N LEU A 261 -0.76 -15.26 22.52
CA LEU A 261 0.64 -14.93 22.76
C LEU A 261 1.42 -14.71 21.45
N THR A 262 1.09 -15.45 20.40
CA THR A 262 1.83 -15.40 19.12
C THR A 262 1.25 -14.39 18.15
N GLY A 263 -0.05 -14.10 18.21
CA GLY A 263 -0.79 -13.35 17.20
C GLY A 263 -0.87 -14.06 15.83
N ALA A 264 -0.14 -15.17 15.66
CA ALA A 264 -0.06 -15.88 14.40
C ALA A 264 -1.21 -16.87 14.22
N HIS A 265 -1.80 -16.91 13.03
CA HIS A 265 -2.75 -17.95 12.66
C HIS A 265 -1.98 -19.23 12.30
N PRO A 266 -2.38 -20.44 12.76
CA PRO A 266 -1.70 -21.71 12.45
C PRO A 266 -1.54 -21.94 10.94
N GLU A 267 -2.54 -21.58 10.14
CA GLU A 267 -2.50 -21.68 8.69
C GLU A 267 -1.45 -20.76 8.05
N THR A 268 -1.13 -19.59 8.66
CA THR A 268 -0.03 -18.73 8.19
C THR A 268 1.33 -19.41 8.39
N LEU A 269 1.45 -20.22 9.44
CA LEU A 269 2.68 -20.95 9.75
C LEU A 269 2.91 -22.14 8.81
N SER A 270 1.88 -22.66 8.15
CA SER A 270 2.02 -23.74 7.18
C SER A 270 2.76 -23.31 5.92
N PHE A 271 2.65 -22.04 5.54
CA PHE A 271 3.35 -21.48 4.36
C PHE A 271 4.87 -21.32 4.56
N LEU A 272 5.36 -21.52 5.77
CA LEU A 272 6.78 -21.33 6.10
C LEU A 272 7.53 -22.66 6.03
N SER A 273 8.17 -22.91 4.89
CA SER A 273 9.00 -24.10 4.66
C SER A 273 10.32 -23.72 3.99
N ALA A 274 11.21 -24.70 3.84
CA ALA A 274 12.45 -24.58 3.08
C ALA A 274 12.37 -25.26 1.69
N ASP A 275 11.14 -25.55 1.22
CA ASP A 275 10.93 -26.32 0.00
C ASP A 275 11.31 -25.52 -1.25
N CYS A 276 11.91 -26.21 -2.23
CA CYS A 276 12.15 -25.70 -3.57
C CYS A 276 11.10 -26.26 -4.54
N TYR A 277 10.80 -25.51 -5.59
CA TYR A 277 9.73 -25.82 -6.54
C TYR A 277 10.27 -25.95 -7.97
N PRO A 278 9.68 -26.81 -8.83
CA PRO A 278 10.15 -27.03 -10.20
C PRO A 278 9.69 -25.89 -11.14
N THR A 279 10.53 -24.88 -11.31
CA THR A 279 10.23 -23.68 -12.13
C THR A 279 10.67 -23.78 -13.58
N VAL A 280 11.37 -24.85 -13.98
CA VAL A 280 12.01 -24.98 -15.31
C VAL A 280 11.00 -24.80 -16.45
N SER A 281 9.83 -25.49 -16.40
CA SER A 281 8.81 -25.39 -17.44
C SER A 281 8.19 -24.00 -17.51
N ALA A 282 7.94 -23.38 -16.36
CA ALA A 282 7.39 -22.01 -16.30
C ALA A 282 8.40 -21.00 -16.88
N ARG A 283 9.68 -21.12 -16.54
CA ARG A 283 10.73 -20.25 -17.12
C ARG A 283 10.89 -20.45 -18.62
N ALA A 284 10.77 -21.68 -19.11
CA ALA A 284 10.85 -21.96 -20.54
C ALA A 284 9.68 -21.30 -21.30
N LEU A 285 8.44 -21.40 -20.79
CA LEU A 285 7.29 -20.72 -21.37
C LEU A 285 7.47 -19.18 -21.32
N ALA A 286 7.87 -18.64 -20.18
CA ALA A 286 8.11 -17.19 -20.04
C ALA A 286 9.17 -16.68 -21.03
N ALA A 287 10.30 -17.40 -21.17
CA ALA A 287 11.34 -17.05 -22.12
C ALA A 287 10.86 -17.08 -23.58
N SER A 288 10.05 -18.09 -23.95
CA SER A 288 9.47 -18.16 -25.30
C SER A 288 8.50 -17.03 -25.61
N ALA A 289 7.87 -16.47 -24.57
CA ALA A 289 6.94 -15.34 -24.66
C ALA A 289 7.64 -13.98 -24.46
N GLY A 290 8.95 -13.94 -24.25
CA GLY A 290 9.69 -12.71 -23.98
C GLY A 290 9.33 -12.05 -22.63
N LEU A 291 8.85 -12.82 -21.66
CA LEU A 291 8.50 -12.33 -20.32
C LEU A 291 9.72 -12.39 -19.41
N GLU A 292 10.06 -11.25 -18.82
CA GLU A 292 11.12 -11.14 -17.84
C GLU A 292 10.55 -11.01 -16.43
N MET A 293 11.08 -11.81 -15.49
CA MET A 293 10.73 -11.71 -14.07
C MET A 293 11.35 -10.41 -13.51
N PRO A 294 10.54 -9.49 -12.94
CA PRO A 294 11.11 -8.30 -12.32
C PRO A 294 11.98 -8.67 -11.12
N PRO A 295 13.09 -7.94 -10.85
CA PRO A 295 13.93 -8.22 -9.69
C PRO A 295 13.13 -8.20 -8.38
N ALA A 296 13.19 -9.29 -7.61
CA ALA A 296 12.43 -9.45 -6.36
C ALA A 296 12.61 -8.29 -5.39
N ALA A 297 13.83 -7.75 -5.28
CA ALA A 297 14.13 -6.64 -4.38
C ALA A 297 13.40 -5.33 -4.76
N ASP A 298 13.26 -5.05 -6.06
CA ASP A 298 12.57 -3.86 -6.55
C ASP A 298 11.06 -4.02 -6.39
N ALA A 299 10.54 -5.20 -6.74
CA ALA A 299 9.14 -5.56 -6.56
C ALA A 299 8.70 -5.46 -5.10
N LEU A 300 9.54 -5.93 -4.16
CA LEU A 300 9.27 -5.83 -2.72
C LEU A 300 9.26 -4.39 -2.22
N ARG A 301 10.18 -3.54 -2.69
CA ARG A 301 10.22 -2.12 -2.33
C ARG A 301 8.97 -1.40 -2.82
N ALA A 302 8.62 -1.57 -4.09
CA ALA A 302 7.43 -0.97 -4.67
C ALA A 302 6.14 -1.45 -3.96
N TRP A 303 6.06 -2.74 -3.63
CA TRP A 303 4.93 -3.27 -2.89
C TRP A 303 4.87 -2.78 -1.44
N ALA A 304 6.01 -2.63 -0.75
CA ALA A 304 6.06 -2.06 0.59
C ALA A 304 5.59 -0.60 0.60
N ASP A 305 5.96 0.19 -0.42
CA ASP A 305 5.47 1.55 -0.62
C ASP A 305 3.94 1.56 -0.82
N GLU A 306 3.42 0.68 -1.66
CA GLU A 306 1.97 0.51 -1.89
C GLU A 306 1.22 0.13 -0.60
N LEU A 307 1.70 -0.86 0.15
CA LEU A 307 1.09 -1.27 1.42
C LEU A 307 0.98 -0.11 2.41
N VAL A 308 2.05 0.68 2.52
CA VAL A 308 2.08 1.85 3.42
C VAL A 308 1.21 2.98 2.90
N ALA A 309 1.20 3.24 1.59
CA ALA A 309 0.34 4.25 0.96
C ALA A 309 -1.14 3.92 1.15
N ALA A 310 -1.53 2.67 0.90
CA ALA A 310 -2.90 2.17 1.05
C ALA A 310 -3.28 1.88 2.51
N ARG A 311 -2.40 2.17 3.49
CA ARG A 311 -2.65 1.85 4.89
C ARG A 311 -3.09 0.39 5.09
N PHE A 312 -2.42 -0.53 4.38
CA PHE A 312 -2.73 -1.98 4.37
C PHE A 312 -4.19 -2.27 4.02
N GLY A 313 -4.73 -1.53 3.04
CA GLY A 313 -6.11 -1.67 2.55
C GLY A 313 -7.14 -0.84 3.30
N ALA A 314 -6.75 -0.07 4.33
CA ALA A 314 -7.66 0.78 5.09
C ALA A 314 -7.95 2.15 4.43
N ALA A 315 -7.19 2.54 3.41
CA ALA A 315 -7.35 3.80 2.69
C ALA A 315 -6.85 3.69 1.25
N SER A 316 -7.24 4.64 0.41
CA SER A 316 -6.63 4.83 -0.90
C SER A 316 -5.57 5.94 -0.81
N PRO A 317 -4.44 5.83 -1.52
CA PRO A 317 -3.49 6.92 -1.66
C PRO A 317 -4.17 8.16 -2.29
N TRP A 318 -3.90 9.34 -1.75
CA TRP A 318 -4.52 10.58 -2.23
C TRP A 318 -3.78 11.22 -3.41
N MET A 319 -2.53 10.80 -3.66
CA MET A 319 -1.68 11.29 -4.75
C MET A 319 -0.63 10.24 -5.11
N SER A 320 -0.20 10.24 -6.36
CA SER A 320 0.90 9.45 -6.92
C SER A 320 1.85 10.41 -7.66
N PRO A 321 3.15 10.09 -7.77
CA PRO A 321 3.84 8.96 -7.17
C PRO A 321 4.02 9.09 -5.64
N TYR A 322 4.37 7.99 -5.00
CA TYR A 322 4.67 7.96 -3.56
C TYR A 322 5.74 6.89 -3.26
N GLY A 323 6.41 7.03 -2.13
CA GLY A 323 7.37 6.02 -1.68
C GLY A 323 8.39 6.52 -0.66
N PHE A 324 9.23 5.60 -0.20
CA PHE A 324 10.35 5.90 0.69
C PHE A 324 11.60 6.29 -0.09
N HIS A 325 12.20 7.39 0.31
CA HIS A 325 13.46 7.90 -0.22
C HIS A 325 14.48 8.11 0.88
N THR A 326 15.77 7.99 0.57
CA THR A 326 16.82 8.38 1.50
C THR A 326 17.03 9.89 1.39
N VAL A 327 16.83 10.62 2.50
CA VAL A 327 17.01 12.05 2.61
C VAL A 327 17.76 12.33 3.91
N ALA A 328 18.93 12.92 3.84
CA ALA A 328 19.83 13.20 4.96
C ALA A 328 20.00 12.01 5.94
N GLY A 329 20.19 10.81 5.38
CA GLY A 329 20.33 9.57 6.13
C GLY A 329 19.03 9.03 6.77
N SER A 330 17.87 9.66 6.51
CA SER A 330 16.56 9.19 6.94
C SER A 330 15.80 8.52 5.79
N ARG A 331 15.04 7.46 6.09
CA ARG A 331 14.03 6.94 5.17
C ARG A 331 12.78 7.82 5.28
N THR A 332 12.65 8.72 4.34
CA THR A 332 11.61 9.74 4.28
C THR A 332 10.50 9.28 3.34
N TRP A 333 9.27 9.31 3.83
CA TRP A 333 8.08 9.14 2.99
C TRP A 333 7.81 10.42 2.22
N VAL A 334 7.60 10.28 0.93
CA VAL A 334 7.34 11.39 0.02
C VAL A 334 6.15 11.05 -0.85
N THR A 335 5.26 12.02 -1.07
CA THR A 335 4.12 11.91 -1.98
C THR A 335 4.20 13.06 -3.00
N GLY A 336 4.00 12.76 -4.28
CA GLY A 336 3.98 13.73 -5.37
C GLY A 336 5.30 13.85 -6.13
N GLU A 337 5.41 14.91 -6.93
CA GLU A 337 6.51 15.15 -7.88
C GLU A 337 7.79 15.62 -7.18
N ARG A 338 8.91 14.94 -7.41
CA ARG A 338 10.18 15.21 -6.73
C ARG A 338 11.15 16.12 -7.48
N HIS A 339 11.01 16.25 -8.77
CA HIS A 339 12.01 16.94 -9.60
C HIS A 339 11.57 18.33 -10.04
N GLN A 340 10.29 18.50 -10.31
CA GLN A 340 9.72 19.75 -10.83
C GLN A 340 8.41 20.14 -10.11
N PRO A 341 8.37 20.13 -8.76
CA PRO A 341 7.18 20.59 -8.07
C PRO A 341 7.03 22.11 -8.19
N ASP A 342 5.78 22.56 -8.29
CA ASP A 342 5.42 23.98 -8.14
C ASP A 342 5.24 24.35 -6.67
N HIS A 343 4.85 23.38 -5.83
CA HIS A 343 4.62 23.57 -4.42
C HIS A 343 5.29 22.46 -3.59
N VAL A 344 5.93 22.84 -2.49
CA VAL A 344 6.43 21.91 -1.46
C VAL A 344 5.68 22.16 -0.16
N LEU A 345 4.99 21.12 0.36
CA LEU A 345 4.04 21.24 1.47
C LEU A 345 4.55 20.51 2.71
N LEU A 346 4.93 21.25 3.75
CA LEU A 346 5.45 20.72 5.02
C LEU A 346 4.39 20.75 6.11
N HIS A 347 4.01 19.57 6.63
CA HIS A 347 2.96 19.42 7.64
C HIS A 347 3.42 19.83 9.06
N GLY A 348 2.46 20.21 9.91
CA GLY A 348 2.65 20.43 11.35
C GLY A 348 2.27 19.21 12.19
N LEU A 349 2.39 19.37 13.53
CA LEU A 349 2.01 18.34 14.51
C LEU A 349 0.49 18.31 14.75
N PRO A 350 -0.05 17.15 15.10
CA PRO A 350 0.53 15.81 15.06
C PRO A 350 0.36 15.13 13.70
N MET A 351 -0.06 15.89 12.68
CA MET A 351 -0.46 15.42 11.35
C MET A 351 0.73 14.86 10.55
N ASN A 352 0.44 14.35 9.35
CA ASN A 352 1.37 13.89 8.35
C ASN A 352 1.04 14.54 6.98
N ALA A 353 1.71 14.16 5.90
CA ALA A 353 1.53 14.74 4.57
C ALA A 353 0.09 14.62 4.03
N ASP A 354 -0.69 13.64 4.51
CA ASP A 354 -2.08 13.46 4.07
C ASP A 354 -2.97 14.66 4.47
N LEU A 355 -2.54 15.48 5.46
CA LEU A 355 -3.16 16.76 5.80
C LEU A 355 -3.41 17.67 4.58
N TRP A 356 -2.54 17.57 3.58
CA TRP A 356 -2.56 18.45 2.44
C TRP A 356 -3.52 18.03 1.32
N ALA A 357 -4.09 16.82 1.38
CA ALA A 357 -4.94 16.29 0.32
C ALA A 357 -6.08 17.22 -0.12
N PRO A 358 -6.86 17.84 0.80
CA PRO A 358 -7.93 18.75 0.40
C PRO A 358 -7.44 20.04 -0.27
N LEU A 359 -6.29 20.55 0.14
CA LEU A 359 -5.68 21.73 -0.47
C LEU A 359 -5.04 21.37 -1.82
N ALA A 360 -4.30 20.28 -1.87
CA ALA A 360 -3.60 19.80 -3.07
C ALA A 360 -4.54 19.60 -4.27
N ALA A 361 -5.75 19.07 -4.00
CA ALA A 361 -6.78 18.91 -5.03
C ALA A 361 -7.27 20.25 -5.66
N ARG A 362 -6.83 21.40 -5.12
CA ARG A 362 -7.22 22.74 -5.54
C ARG A 362 -6.06 23.61 -5.99
N LEU A 363 -4.84 23.15 -5.80
CA LEU A 363 -3.65 23.86 -6.27
C LEU A 363 -3.37 23.49 -7.73
N PRO A 364 -2.93 24.45 -8.55
CA PRO A 364 -2.42 24.14 -9.87
C PRO A 364 -1.02 23.52 -9.79
N GLY A 365 -0.70 22.68 -10.78
CA GLY A 365 0.64 22.14 -10.97
C GLY A 365 1.05 21.04 -9.99
N PRO A 366 2.25 20.51 -10.20
CA PRO A 366 2.77 19.39 -9.43
C PRO A 366 3.16 19.79 -8.00
N ILE A 367 2.94 18.86 -7.08
CA ILE A 367 3.14 19.04 -5.63
C ILE A 367 4.12 18.01 -5.10
N LEU A 368 4.93 18.42 -4.11
CA LEU A 368 5.77 17.56 -3.29
C LEU A 368 5.33 17.69 -1.83
N ALA A 369 4.92 16.60 -1.20
CA ALA A 369 4.51 16.57 0.20
C ALA A 369 5.21 15.42 0.95
N PRO A 370 6.27 15.73 1.72
CA PRO A 370 6.95 14.74 2.56
C PRO A 370 6.29 14.61 3.93
N ASP A 371 6.44 13.44 4.56
CA ASP A 371 6.32 13.34 6.02
C ASP A 371 7.64 13.80 6.66
N LEU A 372 7.56 14.71 7.64
CA LEU A 372 8.74 15.22 8.33
C LEU A 372 9.51 14.11 9.09
N PRO A 373 10.83 14.25 9.29
CA PRO A 373 11.65 13.24 9.96
C PRO A 373 11.08 12.81 11.31
N GLY A 374 10.89 11.51 11.48
CA GLY A 374 10.35 10.91 12.71
C GLY A 374 8.85 11.07 12.92
N LEU A 375 8.14 11.73 12.01
CA LEU A 375 6.69 11.95 12.04
C LEU A 375 6.02 11.17 10.88
N GLY A 376 4.70 10.99 10.97
CA GLY A 376 3.96 10.26 9.96
C GLY A 376 4.59 8.89 9.67
N ARG A 377 4.92 8.66 8.41
CA ARG A 377 5.56 7.42 7.90
C ARG A 377 7.09 7.50 7.93
N SER A 378 7.68 8.68 8.04
CA SER A 378 9.13 8.88 7.95
C SER A 378 9.89 8.36 9.18
N ALA A 379 11.08 7.80 8.95
CA ALA A 379 12.04 7.46 9.99
C ALA A 379 12.68 8.71 10.59
N THR A 380 13.35 8.54 11.73
CA THR A 380 14.13 9.64 12.37
C THR A 380 15.42 9.91 11.62
N THR A 381 15.88 11.16 11.70
CA THR A 381 17.24 11.56 11.31
C THR A 381 18.00 12.10 12.50
N THR A 382 19.33 12.08 12.43
CA THR A 382 20.23 12.74 13.37
C THR A 382 20.60 14.16 12.89
N GLN A 383 20.26 14.49 11.64
CA GLN A 383 20.55 15.78 11.05
C GLN A 383 19.50 16.83 11.45
N PRO A 384 19.86 18.11 11.48
CA PRO A 384 18.90 19.20 11.60
C PRO A 384 17.83 19.14 10.49
N VAL A 385 16.61 19.59 10.80
CA VAL A 385 15.51 19.55 9.83
C VAL A 385 15.81 20.43 8.60
N GLU A 386 16.57 21.49 8.76
CA GLU A 386 17.02 22.37 7.67
C GLU A 386 17.95 21.65 6.69
N THR A 387 18.91 20.88 7.22
CA THR A 387 19.81 20.03 6.41
C THR A 387 19.02 18.96 5.68
N TRP A 388 18.05 18.35 6.36
CA TRP A 388 17.14 17.39 5.74
C TRP A 388 16.31 18.05 4.62
N LEU A 389 15.79 19.27 4.82
CA LEU A 389 15.02 20.00 3.82
C LEU A 389 15.90 20.39 2.62
N ALA A 390 17.14 20.79 2.84
CA ALA A 390 18.10 21.07 1.78
C ALA A 390 18.38 19.83 0.92
N ASP A 391 18.54 18.66 1.55
CA ASP A 391 18.76 17.40 0.85
C ASP A 391 17.49 16.91 0.13
N LEU A 392 16.31 17.06 0.76
CA LEU A 392 15.01 16.77 0.11
C LEU A 392 14.84 17.56 -1.19
N LEU A 393 15.21 18.84 -1.18
CA LEU A 393 15.09 19.74 -2.32
C LEU A 393 16.29 19.64 -3.28
N SER A 394 17.34 18.88 -2.97
CA SER A 394 18.52 18.76 -3.84
C SER A 394 18.19 18.31 -5.27
N PRO A 395 17.27 17.35 -5.52
CA PRO A 395 16.89 16.93 -6.88
C PRO A 395 15.91 17.90 -7.56
N VAL A 396 15.35 18.89 -6.84
CA VAL A 396 14.36 19.82 -7.38
C VAL A 396 15.03 20.81 -8.33
N ARG A 397 14.51 20.91 -9.55
CA ARG A 397 15.05 21.72 -10.64
C ARG A 397 14.32 23.07 -10.81
N THR A 398 13.17 23.22 -10.17
CA THR A 398 12.36 24.43 -10.14
C THR A 398 12.64 25.25 -8.88
N ARG A 399 12.02 26.42 -8.76
CA ARG A 399 11.97 27.20 -7.52
C ARG A 399 10.53 27.16 -6.99
N PRO A 400 10.16 26.10 -6.24
CA PRO A 400 8.79 25.94 -5.79
C PRO A 400 8.38 26.98 -4.74
N VAL A 401 7.08 27.15 -4.56
CA VAL A 401 6.51 27.79 -3.39
C VAL A 401 6.66 26.83 -2.20
N LEU A 402 7.37 27.26 -1.16
CA LEU A 402 7.50 26.48 0.09
C LEU A 402 6.36 26.85 1.05
N VAL A 403 5.45 25.92 1.28
CA VAL A 403 4.31 26.08 2.19
C VAL A 403 4.56 25.25 3.44
N ALA A 404 4.59 25.88 4.59
CA ALA A 404 4.81 25.19 5.86
C ALA A 404 3.67 25.47 6.83
N HIS A 405 3.28 24.46 7.60
CA HIS A 405 2.23 24.58 8.61
C HIS A 405 2.78 24.41 10.03
N SER A 406 2.34 25.29 10.94
CA SER A 406 2.58 25.18 12.38
C SER A 406 4.07 25.04 12.73
N MET A 407 4.49 23.93 13.35
CA MET A 407 5.87 23.64 13.73
C MET A 407 6.84 23.66 12.54
N ALA A 408 6.40 23.24 11.36
CA ALA A 408 7.26 23.23 10.16
C ALA A 408 7.67 24.63 9.70
N CYS A 409 6.95 25.68 10.12
CA CYS A 409 7.26 27.07 9.77
C CYS A 409 8.65 27.53 10.27
N GLY A 410 9.05 27.08 11.44
CA GLY A 410 10.38 27.45 11.99
C GLY A 410 11.54 26.97 11.11
N PRO A 411 11.65 25.67 10.82
CA PRO A 411 12.62 25.12 9.85
C PRO A 411 12.51 25.76 8.45
N ALA A 412 11.30 26.04 7.97
CA ALA A 412 11.10 26.66 6.65
C ALA A 412 11.63 28.10 6.59
N VAL A 413 11.47 28.89 7.65
CA VAL A 413 12.07 30.24 7.78
C VAL A 413 13.59 30.14 7.74
N ARG A 414 14.19 29.25 8.52
CA ARG A 414 15.66 29.07 8.52
C ARG A 414 16.16 28.65 7.15
N PHE A 415 15.51 27.69 6.51
CA PHE A 415 15.84 27.28 5.15
C PHE A 415 15.76 28.44 4.15
N ALA A 416 14.70 29.26 4.22
CA ALA A 416 14.52 30.39 3.31
C ALA A 416 15.59 31.48 3.50
N VAL A 417 16.13 31.66 4.72
CA VAL A 417 17.27 32.57 4.99
C VAL A 417 18.57 32.01 4.42
N ASP A 418 18.81 30.70 4.59
CA ASP A 418 20.06 30.06 4.21
C ASP A 418 20.11 29.70 2.70
N HIS A 419 18.95 29.49 2.06
CA HIS A 419 18.81 29.04 0.66
C HIS A 419 17.73 29.83 -0.12
N PRO A 420 17.79 31.14 -0.22
CA PRO A 420 16.75 31.97 -0.86
C PRO A 420 16.63 31.72 -2.37
N ASP A 421 17.67 31.21 -3.01
CA ASP A 421 17.70 30.84 -4.43
C ASP A 421 16.94 29.55 -4.75
N ARG A 422 16.62 28.73 -3.73
CA ARG A 422 16.00 27.43 -3.92
C ARG A 422 14.47 27.45 -3.91
N ILE A 423 13.86 28.55 -3.51
CA ILE A 423 12.40 28.73 -3.47
C ILE A 423 12.00 30.05 -4.11
N SER A 424 10.79 30.13 -4.63
CA SER A 424 10.25 31.37 -5.21
C SER A 424 9.52 32.24 -4.19
N ARG A 425 8.91 31.61 -3.18
CA ARG A 425 8.11 32.26 -2.14
C ARG A 425 8.01 31.35 -0.91
N LEU A 426 7.89 31.95 0.28
CA LEU A 426 7.62 31.25 1.53
C LEU A 426 6.20 31.55 2.01
N VAL A 427 5.40 30.51 2.26
CA VAL A 427 4.06 30.63 2.84
C VAL A 427 4.01 29.92 4.19
N LEU A 428 3.66 30.65 5.21
CA LEU A 428 3.58 30.19 6.60
C LEU A 428 2.11 30.10 7.02
N VAL A 429 1.62 28.88 7.26
CA VAL A 429 0.25 28.65 7.69
C VAL A 429 0.22 28.38 9.19
N SER A 430 -0.47 29.23 9.95
CA SER A 430 -0.59 29.14 11.41
C SER A 430 0.77 28.89 12.11
N PRO A 431 1.80 29.73 11.89
CA PRO A 431 3.17 29.46 12.36
C PRO A 431 3.25 29.37 13.89
N SER A 432 3.73 28.23 14.43
CA SER A 432 3.78 27.95 15.87
C SER A 432 4.58 29.00 16.68
N PHE A 433 5.62 29.53 16.10
CA PHE A 433 6.45 30.52 16.77
C PHE A 433 5.80 31.92 16.94
N LEU A 434 4.64 32.15 16.31
CA LEU A 434 3.79 33.32 16.50
C LEU A 434 2.61 33.04 17.44
N GLN A 435 2.53 31.87 18.02
CA GLN A 435 1.40 31.39 18.82
C GLN A 435 1.78 31.24 20.29
N ALA A 436 0.75 31.19 21.15
CA ALA A 436 0.95 30.87 22.56
C ALA A 436 1.48 29.42 22.72
N PRO A 437 2.29 29.17 23.75
CA PRO A 437 2.81 27.83 24.00
C PRO A 437 1.70 26.81 24.18
N ALA A 438 1.88 25.63 23.59
CA ALA A 438 0.94 24.50 23.77
C ALA A 438 0.69 24.21 25.27
N PRO A 439 -0.52 23.76 25.66
CA PRO A 439 -0.87 23.46 27.06
C PRO A 439 0.14 22.52 27.75
N ARG A 440 0.35 22.70 29.05
CA ARG A 440 1.31 21.91 29.83
C ARG A 440 1.08 20.40 29.71
N LEU A 441 -0.19 19.97 29.64
CA LEU A 441 -0.54 18.55 29.47
C LEU A 441 -0.05 17.98 28.13
N ALA A 442 -0.21 18.71 27.03
CA ALA A 442 0.26 18.30 25.71
C ALA A 442 1.81 18.13 25.65
N ARG A 443 2.52 18.87 26.49
CA ARG A 443 3.99 18.82 26.65
C ARG A 443 4.46 17.75 27.63
N SER A 444 3.54 17.10 28.37
CA SER A 444 3.88 16.10 29.38
C SER A 444 4.09 14.72 28.77
N ARG A 445 4.82 13.84 29.50
CA ARG A 445 4.94 12.42 29.11
C ARG A 445 3.62 11.66 29.19
N LEU A 446 2.64 12.15 29.93
CA LEU A 446 1.29 11.59 30.07
C LEU A 446 0.50 11.70 28.76
N ALA A 447 0.83 12.64 27.88
CA ALA A 447 0.22 12.75 26.56
C ALA A 447 0.51 11.54 25.67
N ILE A 448 1.64 10.83 25.85
CA ILE A 448 2.05 9.72 24.98
C ILE A 448 1.02 8.57 24.97
N PRO A 449 0.65 7.94 26.11
CA PRO A 449 -0.33 6.87 26.12
C PRO A 449 -1.73 7.36 25.68
N MET A 450 -2.07 8.62 25.95
CA MET A 450 -3.31 9.23 25.49
C MET A 450 -3.34 9.32 23.97
N MET A 451 -2.32 9.88 23.33
CA MET A 451 -2.22 9.97 21.86
C MET A 451 -2.26 8.58 21.18
N ARG A 452 -1.55 7.59 21.75
CA ARG A 452 -1.56 6.22 21.18
C ARG A 452 -2.93 5.55 21.18
N ARG A 453 -3.82 5.90 22.11
CA ARG A 453 -5.15 5.31 22.27
C ARG A 453 -6.27 6.17 21.69
N MET A 454 -5.92 7.34 21.16
CA MET A 454 -6.92 8.29 20.63
C MET A 454 -7.58 7.73 19.38
N SER A 455 -8.91 7.75 19.33
CA SER A 455 -9.66 7.46 18.11
C SER A 455 -9.55 8.63 17.13
N ALA A 456 -9.83 8.41 15.86
CA ALA A 456 -9.85 9.47 14.86
C ALA A 456 -10.87 10.55 15.22
N ALA A 457 -12.08 10.17 15.66
CA ALA A 457 -13.10 11.10 16.11
C ALA A 457 -12.63 11.99 17.27
N ARG A 458 -11.98 11.40 18.28
CA ARG A 458 -11.44 12.17 19.40
C ARG A 458 -10.29 13.08 19.01
N LEU A 459 -9.43 12.61 18.09
CA LEU A 459 -8.35 13.42 17.54
C LEU A 459 -8.91 14.61 16.75
N ALA A 460 -9.91 14.39 15.87
CA ALA A 460 -10.61 15.42 15.12
C ALA A 460 -11.19 16.50 16.05
N HIS A 461 -11.92 16.06 17.07
CA HIS A 461 -12.47 16.98 18.09
C HIS A 461 -11.38 17.78 18.80
N THR A 462 -10.25 17.13 19.19
CA THR A 462 -9.14 17.79 19.89
C THR A 462 -8.44 18.83 19.01
N LEU A 463 -8.36 18.57 17.69
CA LEU A 463 -7.74 19.48 16.72
C LEU A 463 -8.71 20.52 16.16
N GLY A 464 -10.00 20.45 16.47
CA GLY A 464 -11.03 21.34 15.92
C GLY A 464 -11.23 21.20 14.42
N VAL A 465 -11.11 19.97 13.91
CA VAL A 465 -11.26 19.66 12.48
C VAL A 465 -12.32 18.57 12.23
N PRO A 466 -12.88 18.47 11.02
CA PRO A 466 -13.77 17.36 10.67
C PRO A 466 -13.04 16.01 10.76
N GLU A 467 -13.76 14.94 11.11
CA GLU A 467 -13.26 13.59 10.97
C GLU A 467 -13.18 13.21 9.48
N GLY A 468 -11.98 13.13 8.95
CA GLY A 468 -11.66 12.80 7.57
C GLY A 468 -10.60 11.71 7.44
N PRO A 469 -10.28 11.28 6.22
CA PRO A 469 -9.19 10.34 5.95
C PRO A 469 -7.85 10.84 6.50
N GLU A 470 -7.58 12.14 6.51
CA GLU A 470 -6.34 12.77 6.98
C GLU A 470 -6.16 12.56 8.49
N VAL A 471 -7.25 12.69 9.24
CA VAL A 471 -7.25 12.47 10.69
C VAL A 471 -7.16 10.98 11.02
N ARG A 472 -7.84 10.12 10.25
CA ARG A 472 -7.73 8.66 10.41
C ARG A 472 -6.30 8.19 10.14
N SER A 473 -5.66 8.70 9.10
CA SER A 473 -4.26 8.46 8.76
C SER A 473 -3.34 8.83 9.93
N THR A 474 -3.49 10.04 10.47
CA THR A 474 -2.71 10.52 11.62
C THR A 474 -2.92 9.64 12.86
N ALA A 475 -4.16 9.28 13.16
CA ALA A 475 -4.47 8.39 14.29
C ALA A 475 -3.83 7.00 14.13
N ALA A 476 -3.75 6.48 12.91
CA ALA A 476 -3.05 5.24 12.62
C ALA A 476 -1.54 5.35 12.88
N ASP A 477 -0.90 6.44 12.44
CA ASP A 477 0.52 6.68 12.68
C ASP A 477 0.83 6.85 14.18
N LEU A 478 0.00 7.54 14.95
CA LEU A 478 0.19 7.70 16.40
C LEU A 478 0.19 6.37 17.17
N ARG A 479 -0.47 5.33 16.64
CA ARG A 479 -0.49 3.99 17.23
C ARG A 479 0.79 3.19 16.94
N ARG A 480 1.54 3.55 15.89
CA ARG A 480 2.80 2.89 15.56
C ARG A 480 3.84 3.10 16.66
N SER A 481 4.74 2.12 16.80
CA SER A 481 5.78 2.14 17.82
C SER A 481 6.64 3.41 17.73
N GLY A 482 6.72 4.15 18.83
CA GLY A 482 7.58 5.32 18.98
C GLY A 482 7.01 6.63 18.39
N VAL A 483 6.03 6.63 17.48
CA VAL A 483 5.53 7.86 16.82
C VAL A 483 4.95 8.86 17.83
N ALA A 484 4.02 8.44 18.69
CA ALA A 484 3.45 9.34 19.70
C ALA A 484 4.50 9.94 20.64
N ARG A 485 5.59 9.20 20.94
CA ARG A 485 6.72 9.72 21.74
C ARG A 485 7.45 10.83 20.97
N ARG A 486 7.70 10.61 19.68
CA ARG A 486 8.38 11.61 18.83
C ARG A 486 7.54 12.88 18.68
N VAL A 487 6.22 12.74 18.46
CA VAL A 487 5.28 13.88 18.46
C VAL A 487 5.36 14.66 19.78
N ALA A 488 5.26 14.00 20.94
CA ALA A 488 5.36 14.65 22.24
C ALA A 488 6.73 15.30 22.48
N THR A 489 7.80 14.75 21.91
CA THR A 489 9.14 15.38 21.96
C THR A 489 9.19 16.59 21.06
N ALA A 490 8.69 16.50 19.83
CA ALA A 490 8.66 17.62 18.89
C ALA A 490 7.87 18.84 19.44
N VAL A 491 6.72 18.62 20.10
CA VAL A 491 5.97 19.69 20.80
C VAL A 491 6.81 20.41 21.85
N ARG A 492 7.72 19.72 22.54
CA ARG A 492 8.60 20.34 23.55
C ARG A 492 9.77 21.09 22.94
N THR A 493 10.35 20.53 21.87
CA THR A 493 11.54 21.13 21.23
C THR A 493 11.19 22.32 20.35
N ASP A 494 10.02 22.32 19.72
CA ASP A 494 9.52 23.45 18.91
C ASP A 494 9.51 24.75 19.70
N LEU A 495 8.99 24.70 20.91
CA LEU A 495 8.91 25.87 21.79
C LEU A 495 10.28 26.56 22.05
N ALA A 496 11.35 25.78 22.14
CA ALA A 496 12.69 26.32 22.35
C ALA A 496 13.22 27.12 21.15
N GLY A 497 12.70 26.85 19.95
CA GLY A 497 13.08 27.52 18.71
C GLY A 497 12.29 28.79 18.36
N HIS A 498 11.19 29.09 19.06
CA HIS A 498 10.25 30.14 18.68
C HIS A 498 10.91 31.53 18.58
N HIS A 499 11.68 31.92 19.59
CA HIS A 499 12.34 33.23 19.62
C HIS A 499 13.31 33.41 18.44
N ARG A 500 14.08 32.38 18.14
CA ARG A 500 15.02 32.38 17.01
C ARG A 500 14.31 32.47 15.68
N SER A 501 13.25 31.71 15.47
CA SER A 501 12.50 31.70 14.21
C SER A 501 11.81 33.05 13.97
N ARG A 502 11.27 33.69 15.01
CA ARG A 502 10.69 35.04 14.93
C ARG A 502 11.73 36.08 14.50
N ALA A 503 12.91 36.08 15.13
CA ALA A 503 14.01 37.03 14.80
C ALA A 503 14.59 36.80 13.39
N LEU A 504 14.45 35.61 12.82
CA LEU A 504 14.91 35.32 11.46
C LEU A 504 13.89 35.67 10.37
N LEU A 505 12.64 35.88 10.73
CA LEU A 505 11.58 36.15 9.75
C LEU A 505 11.87 37.42 8.94
N ASP A 506 12.38 38.49 9.59
CA ASP A 506 12.75 39.75 8.95
C ASP A 506 13.99 39.65 8.04
N ARG A 507 14.73 38.53 8.11
CA ARG A 507 15.90 38.26 7.28
C ARG A 507 15.61 37.46 6.03
N VAL A 508 14.37 37.00 5.87
CA VAL A 508 13.95 36.24 4.65
C VAL A 508 13.90 37.20 3.48
N SER A 509 14.67 36.94 2.44
CA SER A 509 14.77 37.81 1.26
C SER A 509 13.78 37.47 0.13
N VAL A 510 13.15 36.30 0.19
CA VAL A 510 12.07 35.93 -0.73
C VAL A 510 10.73 36.48 -0.22
N PRO A 511 9.71 36.64 -1.10
CA PRO A 511 8.38 37.05 -0.66
C PRO A 511 7.83 36.11 0.43
N VAL A 512 7.36 36.67 1.55
CA VAL A 512 6.74 35.94 2.64
C VAL A 512 5.25 36.24 2.73
N GLN A 513 4.45 35.22 2.85
CA GLN A 513 3.01 35.30 3.12
C GLN A 513 2.68 34.53 4.39
N ILE A 514 1.93 35.12 5.32
CA ILE A 514 1.42 34.47 6.51
C ILE A 514 -0.08 34.27 6.36
N ILE A 515 -0.57 33.06 6.63
CA ILE A 515 -2.00 32.70 6.60
C ILE A 515 -2.37 32.19 7.99
N VAL A 516 -3.43 32.74 8.60
CA VAL A 516 -3.91 32.34 9.92
C VAL A 516 -5.42 32.14 9.89
N GLY A 517 -5.94 31.29 10.76
CA GLY A 517 -7.39 31.16 10.98
C GLY A 517 -7.87 32.21 11.98
N SER A 518 -9.02 32.84 11.74
CA SER A 518 -9.57 33.88 12.63
C SER A 518 -9.97 33.36 14.01
N THR A 519 -10.19 32.06 14.14
CA THR A 519 -10.54 31.40 15.42
C THR A 519 -9.41 30.53 15.96
N ASP A 520 -8.17 30.67 15.43
CA ASP A 520 -7.01 29.94 15.97
C ASP A 520 -6.69 30.44 17.38
N PRO A 521 -6.95 29.66 18.44
CA PRO A 521 -6.85 30.12 19.82
C PRO A 521 -5.39 30.36 20.26
N LEU A 522 -4.42 29.98 19.40
CA LEU A 522 -3.00 30.06 19.71
C LEU A 522 -2.34 31.32 19.15
N VAL A 523 -3.03 32.08 18.29
CA VAL A 523 -2.42 33.23 17.62
C VAL A 523 -2.16 34.36 18.62
N ALA A 524 -0.88 34.71 18.81
CA ALA A 524 -0.46 35.97 19.45
C ALA A 524 -0.48 37.08 18.39
N ALA A 525 -0.41 38.36 18.82
CA ALA A 525 -0.29 39.50 17.92
C ALA A 525 0.85 39.29 16.90
N VAL A 526 0.57 39.47 15.63
CA VAL A 526 1.51 39.28 14.51
C VAL A 526 1.90 40.65 14.00
N ASP A 527 3.20 40.97 14.03
CA ASP A 527 3.71 42.25 13.54
C ASP A 527 3.85 42.27 12.00
N HIS A 528 3.76 41.09 11.34
CA HIS A 528 3.79 40.97 9.90
C HIS A 528 2.36 40.90 9.30
N PRO A 529 2.17 41.44 8.09
CA PRO A 529 0.88 41.31 7.38
C PRO A 529 0.46 39.84 7.26
N ALA A 530 -0.70 39.52 7.80
CA ALA A 530 -1.24 38.18 7.75
C ALA A 530 -2.60 38.15 7.01
N THR A 531 -2.81 37.14 6.18
CA THR A 531 -4.10 36.85 5.58
C THR A 531 -4.92 36.02 6.56
N GLU A 532 -6.03 36.55 7.02
CA GLU A 532 -6.93 35.87 7.94
C GLU A 532 -8.00 35.09 7.19
N ILE A 533 -8.15 33.81 7.51
CA ILE A 533 -9.21 32.94 6.97
C ILE A 533 -10.38 32.92 7.97
N ALA A 534 -11.47 33.61 7.60
CA ALA A 534 -12.64 33.75 8.45
C ALA A 534 -13.27 32.38 8.83
N GLY A 535 -13.49 32.17 10.11
CA GLY A 535 -14.07 30.93 10.66
C GLY A 535 -13.12 29.75 10.76
N ALA A 536 -11.89 29.85 10.26
CA ALA A 536 -10.90 28.79 10.37
C ALA A 536 -10.19 28.81 11.74
N GLY A 537 -9.85 27.62 12.25
CA GLY A 537 -8.93 27.43 13.39
C GLY A 537 -7.49 27.22 12.95
N HIS A 538 -6.77 26.38 13.72
CA HIS A 538 -5.33 26.11 13.51
C HIS A 538 -5.00 25.38 12.19
N TYR A 539 -5.99 24.77 11.53
CA TYR A 539 -5.82 23.98 10.30
C TYR A 539 -6.65 24.56 9.13
N PRO A 540 -6.42 25.83 8.69
CA PRO A 540 -7.20 26.45 7.62
C PRO A 540 -7.09 25.68 6.30
N GLN A 541 -5.93 25.07 5.99
CA GLN A 541 -5.71 24.27 4.79
C GLN A 541 -6.56 22.98 4.76
N LEU A 542 -7.04 22.51 5.89
CA LEU A 542 -7.90 21.33 6.01
C LEU A 542 -9.39 21.73 6.07
N THR A 543 -9.71 22.77 6.84
CA THR A 543 -11.09 23.21 7.07
C THR A 543 -11.63 24.15 5.98
N HIS A 544 -10.74 24.97 5.39
CA HIS A 544 -11.07 26.00 4.39
C HIS A 544 -10.14 25.94 3.17
N PRO A 545 -9.92 24.76 2.56
CA PRO A 545 -8.89 24.57 1.53
C PRO A 545 -9.09 25.46 0.30
N ALA A 546 -10.33 25.75 -0.09
CA ALA A 546 -10.61 26.62 -1.23
C ALA A 546 -10.21 28.09 -0.99
N GLN A 547 -10.32 28.57 0.25
CA GLN A 547 -9.88 29.93 0.60
C GLN A 547 -8.36 30.01 0.62
N VAL A 548 -7.69 29.02 1.25
CA VAL A 548 -6.22 28.94 1.27
C VAL A 548 -5.67 28.82 -0.16
N ALA A 549 -6.25 27.99 -1.03
CA ALA A 549 -5.81 27.82 -2.41
C ALA A 549 -5.87 29.13 -3.21
N ARG A 550 -6.93 29.93 -3.04
CA ARG A 550 -7.04 31.24 -3.71
C ARG A 550 -5.90 32.18 -3.32
N HIS A 551 -5.50 32.21 -2.05
CA HIS A 551 -4.39 33.04 -1.58
C HIS A 551 -3.03 32.53 -2.03
N LEU A 552 -2.89 31.22 -2.27
CA LEU A 552 -1.68 30.64 -2.87
C LEU A 552 -1.58 30.95 -4.37
N GLY A 553 -2.71 30.94 -5.12
CA GLY A 553 -2.75 31.18 -6.56
C GLY A 553 -2.73 32.67 -6.96
N ALA A 554 -3.39 33.55 -6.19
CA ALA A 554 -3.51 34.98 -6.52
C ALA A 554 -2.18 35.73 -6.59
N ALA A 555 -1.15 35.29 -5.86
CA ALA A 555 0.16 35.92 -5.87
C ALA A 555 1.03 35.53 -7.08
N SER A 556 0.64 34.55 -7.89
CA SER A 556 1.32 34.22 -9.15
C SER A 556 0.97 35.20 -10.28
N ALA A 557 -0.16 35.91 -10.17
CA ALA A 557 -0.61 36.87 -11.18
C ALA A 557 0.02 38.29 -11.02
N SER A 558 0.59 38.60 -9.85
CA SER A 558 1.15 39.93 -9.57
C SER A 558 2.67 40.09 -9.78
N ILE A 559 3.35 39.04 -10.26
CA ILE A 559 4.80 39.06 -10.54
C ILE A 559 5.08 39.20 -12.05
N GLY A 560 4.04 39.31 -12.86
CA GLY A 560 4.09 39.41 -14.35
C GLY A 560 3.75 40.79 -14.93
N GLU A 561 3.78 41.89 -14.14
CA GLU A 561 3.69 43.27 -14.64
C GLU A 561 4.98 44.04 -14.37
#